data_d23f7af15c88456b74e9099f99aa8c1c
#
_entry.id   d23f7af15c88456b74e9099f99aa8c1c
#
_cell.length_a   1.000
_cell.length_b   1.000
_cell.length_c   1.000
_cell.angle_alpha   90.00
_cell.angle_beta   90.00
_cell.angle_gamma   90.00
#
_symmetry.space_group_name_H-M   'P 1'
#
loop_
_entity.id
_entity.type
_entity.pdbx_description
1 polymer ?
#
loop_
_entity_poly.entity_id
_entity_poly.type
_entity_poly.pdbx_seq_one_letter_code
_entity_poly.pdbx_strand_id
1 'polypeptide(L)'
;MVYKVNSTEDVVNLINSGNIKLKNFYLIMGIALGGIILDGYIFATLGIGVNGVAATFGLKAISIGIISATMGVGALIGAIVGGYFTDRIGRNKMFLINMIMFVVGAFGATFSVNIYMFLLFRMMMGAGVGLDFPVALSFITEHSKLSSKGKNVSVWQSINGTGFIIAYFLIIIVLTYFSPGNNLWRYAAGIGGGIAVVVLVLRYIYMRESPVWLATQGYLKDAVRILKEDYGIDVEISEEAAKKMGDLHPLSAIKHLFSKKYRTRTILLTILSPVQAIEYYAVIIYLPIITASLFVSGQIMSLEYSSLFQFFGVLGPLLAMAIVQKLGMKKLGILSSILVMLFLLALGLTSNLPIFVGFALIALFIFVHTMGIGPLPMSESAVSYPARIRGTGSGWSQMMIRVGTIFGLFLFPLANAYFGLKNTFLFLLFVPIVVLLTFLIFSWEPIGKDIDNEWSKEDEVAVSS
;
A
#
# COMPACT_ATOMS: atom_id res chain seq x y z
N MET A 1 34.46 15.26 11.46
CA MET A 1 34.73 13.85 11.85
C MET A 1 34.74 13.08 10.56
N VAL A 2 35.84 12.45 10.19
CA VAL A 2 35.93 11.62 8.97
C VAL A 2 35.51 10.19 9.35
N TYR A 3 34.52 9.66 8.66
CA TYR A 3 34.06 8.28 8.84
C TYR A 3 34.82 7.35 7.89
N LYS A 4 35.28 6.21 8.38
CA LYS A 4 35.90 5.17 7.53
C LYS A 4 34.83 4.15 7.16
N VAL A 5 34.71 3.85 5.87
CA VAL A 5 33.77 2.86 5.33
C VAL A 5 34.57 1.81 4.56
N ASN A 6 34.55 0.59 5.09
CA ASN A 6 35.30 -0.55 4.54
C ASN A 6 34.38 -1.61 3.96
N SER A 7 33.07 -1.56 4.32
CA SER A 7 32.10 -2.59 3.96
C SER A 7 30.69 -1.98 3.76
N THR A 8 29.81 -2.79 3.17
CA THR A 8 28.37 -2.49 3.11
C THR A 8 27.77 -2.29 4.49
N GLU A 9 28.21 -3.07 5.49
CA GLU A 9 27.73 -2.99 6.86
C GLU A 9 28.03 -1.64 7.50
N ASP A 10 29.18 -1.04 7.18
CA ASP A 10 29.54 0.28 7.71
C ASP A 10 28.59 1.36 7.21
N VAL A 11 28.18 1.32 5.93
CA VAL A 11 27.17 2.24 5.36
C VAL A 11 25.83 2.07 6.06
N VAL A 12 25.39 0.83 6.23
CA VAL A 12 24.13 0.49 6.92
C VAL A 12 24.15 0.95 8.38
N ASN A 13 25.24 0.69 9.10
CA ASN A 13 25.41 1.08 10.50
C ASN A 13 25.46 2.60 10.67
N LEU A 14 26.10 3.31 9.76
CA LEU A 14 26.15 4.77 9.75
C LEU A 14 24.75 5.39 9.69
N ILE A 15 23.90 4.90 8.80
CA ILE A 15 22.52 5.38 8.65
C ILE A 15 21.65 4.93 9.84
N ASN A 16 21.77 3.67 10.26
CA ASN A 16 21.00 3.11 11.36
C ASN A 16 21.29 3.79 12.71
N SER A 17 22.52 4.27 12.92
CA SER A 17 22.91 4.99 14.15
C SER A 17 22.09 6.26 14.35
N GLY A 18 21.63 6.90 13.27
CA GLY A 18 20.96 8.20 13.30
C GLY A 18 21.90 9.39 13.58
N ASN A 19 23.21 9.14 13.61
CA ASN A 19 24.23 10.21 13.80
C ASN A 19 24.36 11.10 12.56
N ILE A 20 23.94 10.60 11.40
CA ILE A 20 23.90 11.33 10.15
C ILE A 20 22.45 11.58 9.72
N LYS A 21 22.19 12.72 9.10
CA LYS A 21 20.85 13.08 8.63
C LYS A 21 20.90 13.44 7.15
N LEU A 22 19.98 12.89 6.39
CA LEU A 22 19.78 13.28 5.00
C LEU A 22 19.37 14.76 4.94
N LYS A 23 20.05 15.55 4.11
CA LYS A 23 19.67 16.95 3.84
C LYS A 23 18.27 16.96 3.24
N ASN A 24 17.44 17.91 3.65
CA ASN A 24 16.05 18.02 3.17
C ASN A 24 15.22 16.72 3.35
N PHE A 25 15.48 15.97 4.41
CA PHE A 25 14.85 14.66 4.69
C PHE A 25 13.33 14.67 4.46
N TYR A 26 12.61 15.65 5.01
CA TYR A 26 11.15 15.70 4.88
C TYR A 26 10.67 15.95 3.43
N LEU A 27 11.42 16.76 2.66
CA LEU A 27 11.12 17.00 1.24
C LEU A 27 11.31 15.69 0.44
N ILE A 28 12.45 15.04 0.59
CA ILE A 28 12.79 13.81 -0.13
C ILE A 28 11.82 12.68 0.24
N MET A 29 11.50 12.54 1.54
CA MET A 29 10.50 11.56 1.99
C MET A 29 9.10 11.90 1.46
N GLY A 30 8.71 13.17 1.43
CA GLY A 30 7.44 13.61 0.85
C GLY A 30 7.32 13.29 -0.64
N ILE A 31 8.40 13.49 -1.41
CA ILE A 31 8.46 13.14 -2.83
C ILE A 31 8.41 11.62 -3.04
N ALA A 32 9.13 10.84 -2.22
CA ALA A 32 9.08 9.38 -2.24
C ALA A 32 7.66 8.86 -1.98
N LEU A 33 6.98 9.43 -0.97
CA LEU A 33 5.61 9.10 -0.58
C LEU A 33 4.54 9.66 -1.53
N GLY A 34 4.90 10.61 -2.41
CA GLY A 34 4.00 11.19 -3.42
C GLY A 34 3.36 10.16 -4.34
N GLY A 35 4.07 9.07 -4.64
CA GLY A 35 3.50 7.93 -5.36
C GLY A 35 2.38 7.25 -4.59
N ILE A 36 2.52 7.05 -3.28
CA ILE A 36 1.49 6.45 -2.41
C ILE A 36 0.23 7.33 -2.33
N ILE A 37 0.38 8.66 -2.36
CA ILE A 37 -0.76 9.59 -2.50
C ILE A 37 -1.45 9.36 -3.84
N LEU A 38 -0.67 9.26 -4.93
CA LEU A 38 -1.19 9.01 -6.27
C LEU A 38 -1.90 7.65 -6.36
N ASP A 39 -1.40 6.62 -5.70
CA ASP A 39 -2.08 5.32 -5.59
C ASP A 39 -3.49 5.46 -5.01
N GLY A 40 -3.62 6.17 -3.88
CA GLY A 40 -4.91 6.47 -3.26
C GLY A 40 -5.83 7.25 -4.20
N TYR A 41 -5.30 8.27 -4.86
CA TYR A 41 -6.03 9.05 -5.87
C TYR A 41 -6.59 8.16 -6.98
N ILE A 42 -5.75 7.33 -7.58
CA ILE A 42 -6.11 6.45 -8.71
C ILE A 42 -7.16 5.41 -8.30
N PHE A 43 -7.05 4.83 -7.11
CA PHE A 43 -8.07 3.93 -6.59
C PHE A 43 -9.40 4.64 -6.34
N ALA A 44 -9.39 5.85 -5.77
CA ALA A 44 -10.61 6.63 -5.56
C ALA A 44 -11.32 6.94 -6.89
N THR A 45 -10.58 7.31 -7.94
CA THR A 45 -11.15 7.62 -9.26
C THR A 45 -11.81 6.42 -9.92
N LEU A 46 -11.46 5.18 -9.54
CA LEU A 46 -12.14 3.99 -9.99
C LEU A 46 -13.60 3.97 -9.50
N GLY A 47 -13.83 4.13 -8.19
CA GLY A 47 -15.17 4.16 -7.59
C GLY A 47 -16.02 5.33 -8.09
N ILE A 48 -15.40 6.50 -8.27
CA ILE A 48 -16.08 7.71 -8.77
C ILE A 48 -16.51 7.53 -10.24
N GLY A 49 -15.63 6.96 -11.06
CA GLY A 49 -15.78 6.94 -12.52
C GLY A 49 -16.47 5.71 -13.09
N VAL A 50 -16.60 4.62 -12.32
CA VAL A 50 -17.00 3.31 -12.85
C VAL A 50 -18.38 3.30 -13.52
N ASN A 51 -19.34 4.03 -12.97
CA ASN A 51 -20.67 4.16 -13.57
C ASN A 51 -20.64 4.92 -14.90
N GLY A 52 -19.81 5.97 -15.01
CA GLY A 52 -19.60 6.70 -16.25
C GLY A 52 -18.93 5.85 -17.34
N VAL A 53 -17.94 5.02 -16.95
CA VAL A 53 -17.33 4.02 -17.85
C VAL A 53 -18.38 3.01 -18.34
N ALA A 54 -19.19 2.48 -17.41
CA ALA A 54 -20.25 1.54 -17.75
C ALA A 54 -21.26 2.14 -18.73
N ALA A 55 -21.72 3.37 -18.49
CA ALA A 55 -22.61 4.10 -19.39
C ALA A 55 -21.97 4.39 -20.76
N THR A 56 -20.69 4.80 -20.79
CA THR A 56 -19.98 5.13 -22.03
C THR A 56 -19.82 3.90 -22.95
N PHE A 57 -19.55 2.74 -22.38
CA PHE A 57 -19.29 1.51 -23.15
C PHE A 57 -20.43 0.48 -23.12
N GLY A 58 -21.60 0.82 -22.56
CA GLY A 58 -22.79 -0.04 -22.55
C GLY A 58 -22.61 -1.32 -21.70
N LEU A 59 -22.03 -1.24 -20.51
CA LEU A 59 -21.60 -2.39 -19.73
C LEU A 59 -22.60 -2.79 -18.64
N LYS A 60 -22.63 -4.09 -18.31
CA LYS A 60 -23.46 -4.68 -17.25
C LYS A 60 -22.66 -4.80 -15.93
N ALA A 61 -23.35 -5.11 -14.82
CA ALA A 61 -22.74 -5.22 -13.49
C ALA A 61 -21.51 -6.13 -13.42
N ILE A 62 -21.52 -7.27 -14.09
CA ILE A 62 -20.39 -8.19 -14.14
C ILE A 62 -19.16 -7.54 -14.81
N SER A 63 -19.38 -6.78 -15.86
CA SER A 63 -18.30 -6.06 -16.55
C SER A 63 -17.70 -4.96 -15.66
N ILE A 64 -18.49 -4.31 -14.81
CA ILE A 64 -18.02 -3.35 -13.80
C ILE A 64 -17.03 -4.03 -12.85
N GLY A 65 -17.36 -5.23 -12.36
CA GLY A 65 -16.47 -6.02 -11.52
C GLY A 65 -15.13 -6.36 -12.22
N ILE A 66 -15.21 -6.78 -13.50
CA ILE A 66 -14.00 -7.07 -14.31
C ILE A 66 -13.13 -5.82 -14.49
N ILE A 67 -13.73 -4.68 -14.85
CA ILE A 67 -13.02 -3.41 -15.03
C ILE A 67 -12.30 -3.02 -13.75
N SER A 68 -13.00 -3.12 -12.63
CA SER A 68 -12.44 -2.77 -11.33
C SER A 68 -11.29 -3.72 -10.93
N ALA A 69 -11.47 -5.03 -11.14
CA ALA A 69 -10.46 -6.04 -10.85
C ALA A 69 -9.21 -5.92 -11.74
N THR A 70 -9.33 -5.43 -12.98
CA THR A 70 -8.20 -5.30 -13.93
C THR A 70 -7.06 -4.47 -13.35
N MET A 71 -7.37 -3.42 -12.62
CA MET A 71 -6.35 -2.63 -11.92
C MET A 71 -5.66 -3.44 -10.81
N GLY A 72 -6.42 -4.26 -10.08
CA GLY A 72 -5.88 -5.18 -9.09
C GLY A 72 -4.94 -6.22 -9.69
N VAL A 73 -5.30 -6.77 -10.86
CA VAL A 73 -4.44 -7.70 -11.63
C VAL A 73 -3.13 -7.01 -12.02
N GLY A 74 -3.21 -5.79 -12.55
CA GLY A 74 -2.02 -4.99 -12.83
C GLY A 74 -1.14 -4.81 -11.59
N ALA A 75 -1.75 -4.46 -10.45
CA ALA A 75 -1.03 -4.27 -9.19
C ALA A 75 -0.38 -5.56 -8.66
N LEU A 76 -0.99 -6.72 -8.88
CA LEU A 76 -0.40 -8.01 -8.56
C LEU A 76 0.86 -8.26 -9.41
N ILE A 77 0.76 -8.08 -10.73
CA ILE A 77 1.90 -8.22 -11.64
C ILE A 77 3.02 -7.25 -11.25
N GLY A 78 2.67 -5.97 -11.01
CA GLY A 78 3.62 -4.95 -10.59
C GLY A 78 4.32 -5.28 -9.27
N ALA A 79 3.60 -5.81 -8.28
CA ALA A 79 4.19 -6.19 -6.99
C ALA A 79 5.20 -7.35 -7.11
N ILE A 80 4.87 -8.37 -7.93
CA ILE A 80 5.76 -9.52 -8.17
C ILE A 80 7.03 -9.06 -8.89
N VAL A 81 6.84 -8.31 -9.98
CA VAL A 81 7.94 -7.83 -10.84
C VAL A 81 8.76 -6.76 -10.11
N GLY A 82 8.08 -5.88 -9.37
CA GLY A 82 8.67 -4.73 -8.71
C GLY A 82 9.68 -5.08 -7.64
N GLY A 83 9.37 -6.04 -6.77
CA GLY A 83 10.31 -6.48 -5.74
C GLY A 83 11.64 -6.95 -6.33
N TYR A 84 11.57 -7.79 -7.37
CA TYR A 84 12.73 -8.32 -8.05
C TYR A 84 13.57 -7.26 -8.76
N PHE A 85 12.93 -6.39 -9.53
CA PHE A 85 13.64 -5.37 -10.29
C PHE A 85 14.15 -4.21 -9.42
N THR A 86 13.46 -3.88 -8.31
CA THR A 86 13.91 -2.84 -7.38
C THR A 86 15.29 -3.14 -6.81
N ASP A 87 15.56 -4.40 -6.48
CA ASP A 87 16.86 -4.80 -5.94
C ASP A 87 17.97 -4.86 -7.01
N ARG A 88 17.63 -5.04 -8.28
CA ARG A 88 18.61 -5.12 -9.39
C ARG A 88 18.88 -3.80 -10.08
N ILE A 89 17.84 -3.02 -10.34
CA ILE A 89 17.91 -1.79 -11.17
C ILE A 89 18.19 -0.57 -10.31
N GLY A 90 17.78 -0.59 -9.03
CA GLY A 90 17.90 0.50 -8.08
C GLY A 90 16.57 1.21 -7.77
N ARG A 91 16.55 1.89 -6.64
CA ARG A 91 15.33 2.54 -6.13
C ARG A 91 14.95 3.74 -7.00
N ASN A 92 15.91 4.57 -7.34
CA ASN A 92 15.65 5.80 -8.12
C ASN A 92 15.11 5.49 -9.53
N LYS A 93 15.75 4.56 -10.25
CA LYS A 93 15.28 4.17 -11.59
C LYS A 93 13.89 3.54 -11.55
N MET A 94 13.61 2.71 -10.55
CA MET A 94 12.28 2.11 -10.39
C MET A 94 11.20 3.13 -10.04
N PHE A 95 11.52 4.16 -9.27
CA PHE A 95 10.63 5.29 -9.02
C PHE A 95 10.26 6.07 -10.31
N LEU A 96 11.19 6.20 -11.25
CA LEU A 96 10.91 6.84 -12.53
C LEU A 96 10.08 5.94 -13.43
N ILE A 97 10.41 4.65 -13.52
CA ILE A 97 9.68 3.66 -14.33
C ILE A 97 8.22 3.61 -13.90
N ASN A 98 7.94 3.49 -12.59
CA ASN A 98 6.56 3.42 -12.12
C ASN A 98 5.77 4.69 -12.41
N MET A 99 6.38 5.88 -12.25
CA MET A 99 5.71 7.15 -12.59
C MET A 99 5.44 7.29 -14.09
N ILE A 100 6.35 6.83 -14.95
CA ILE A 100 6.10 6.79 -16.40
C ILE A 100 4.89 5.87 -16.69
N MET A 101 4.80 4.70 -16.03
CA MET A 101 3.64 3.82 -16.19
C MET A 101 2.33 4.51 -15.74
N PHE A 102 2.35 5.29 -14.66
CA PHE A 102 1.20 6.07 -14.24
C PHE A 102 0.82 7.15 -15.26
N VAL A 103 1.78 7.93 -15.74
CA VAL A 103 1.55 9.00 -16.73
C VAL A 103 0.94 8.41 -18.01
N VAL A 104 1.59 7.40 -18.58
CA VAL A 104 1.12 6.76 -19.82
C VAL A 104 -0.23 6.07 -19.61
N GLY A 105 -0.39 5.36 -18.49
CA GLY A 105 -1.63 4.67 -18.14
C GLY A 105 -2.79 5.64 -17.93
N ALA A 106 -2.58 6.74 -17.20
CA ALA A 106 -3.62 7.72 -16.89
C ALA A 106 -4.07 8.50 -18.15
N PHE A 107 -3.13 9.03 -18.94
CA PHE A 107 -3.50 9.69 -20.19
C PHE A 107 -4.05 8.71 -21.22
N GLY A 108 -3.50 7.50 -21.33
CA GLY A 108 -4.04 6.46 -22.19
C GLY A 108 -5.47 6.07 -21.80
N ALA A 109 -5.78 5.96 -20.51
CA ALA A 109 -7.14 5.75 -20.02
C ALA A 109 -8.04 6.96 -20.40
N THR A 110 -7.58 8.19 -20.18
CA THR A 110 -8.32 9.43 -20.49
C THR A 110 -8.78 9.46 -21.95
N PHE A 111 -7.91 9.10 -22.89
CA PHE A 111 -8.19 9.13 -24.32
C PHE A 111 -8.70 7.80 -24.89
N SER A 112 -9.05 6.83 -24.05
CA SER A 112 -9.55 5.54 -24.51
C SER A 112 -10.85 5.69 -25.30
N VAL A 113 -10.88 5.07 -26.49
CA VAL A 113 -12.02 5.09 -27.41
C VAL A 113 -12.86 3.81 -27.35
N ASN A 114 -12.33 2.75 -26.75
CA ASN A 114 -13.01 1.49 -26.53
C ASN A 114 -12.60 0.86 -25.19
N ILE A 115 -13.37 -0.13 -24.75
CA ILE A 115 -13.17 -0.78 -23.45
C ILE A 115 -11.83 -1.51 -23.34
N TYR A 116 -11.33 -2.12 -24.42
CA TYR A 116 -10.08 -2.89 -24.38
C TYR A 116 -8.87 -1.97 -24.15
N MET A 117 -8.87 -0.81 -24.81
CA MET A 117 -7.87 0.22 -24.60
C MET A 117 -7.92 0.74 -23.16
N PHE A 118 -9.10 1.00 -22.63
CA PHE A 118 -9.30 1.42 -21.25
C PHE A 118 -8.76 0.37 -20.25
N LEU A 119 -9.09 -0.91 -20.44
CA LEU A 119 -8.61 -2.00 -19.59
C LEU A 119 -7.09 -2.13 -19.62
N LEU A 120 -6.47 -2.02 -20.80
CA LEU A 120 -5.01 -2.07 -20.95
C LEU A 120 -4.33 -0.97 -20.12
N PHE A 121 -4.79 0.29 -20.26
CA PHE A 121 -4.19 1.39 -19.51
C PHE A 121 -4.52 1.36 -18.02
N ARG A 122 -5.69 0.84 -17.64
CA ARG A 122 -6.00 0.57 -16.21
C ARG A 122 -5.10 -0.50 -15.62
N MET A 123 -4.83 -1.56 -16.35
CA MET A 123 -3.86 -2.59 -15.93
C MET A 123 -2.45 -2.01 -15.78
N MET A 124 -2.05 -1.13 -16.71
CA MET A 124 -0.77 -0.43 -16.65
C MET A 124 -0.64 0.50 -15.43
N MET A 125 -1.70 1.27 -15.13
CA MET A 125 -1.76 2.07 -13.89
C MET A 125 -1.66 1.16 -12.65
N GLY A 126 -2.40 0.05 -12.64
CA GLY A 126 -2.31 -0.95 -11.57
C GLY A 126 -0.90 -1.48 -11.40
N ALA A 127 -0.21 -1.84 -12.48
CA ALA A 127 1.18 -2.30 -12.41
C ALA A 127 2.10 -1.23 -11.81
N GLY A 128 1.91 0.05 -12.12
CA GLY A 128 2.59 1.17 -11.45
C GLY A 128 2.35 1.18 -9.95
N VAL A 129 1.09 1.02 -9.48
CA VAL A 129 0.73 0.90 -8.05
C VAL A 129 1.49 -0.27 -7.40
N GLY A 130 1.51 -1.43 -8.05
CA GLY A 130 2.20 -2.60 -7.53
C GLY A 130 3.71 -2.40 -7.38
N LEU A 131 4.32 -1.66 -8.31
CA LEU A 131 5.75 -1.30 -8.30
C LEU A 131 6.08 -0.27 -7.20
N ASP A 132 5.22 0.73 -6.95
CA ASP A 132 5.55 1.87 -6.08
C ASP A 132 5.80 1.45 -4.63
N PHE A 133 4.96 0.56 -4.09
CA PHE A 133 5.05 0.16 -2.69
C PHE A 133 6.40 -0.45 -2.29
N PRO A 134 6.93 -1.50 -2.96
CA PRO A 134 8.22 -2.07 -2.62
C PRO A 134 9.35 -1.04 -2.69
N VAL A 135 9.31 -0.18 -3.72
CA VAL A 135 10.33 0.85 -3.95
C VAL A 135 10.29 1.91 -2.86
N ALA A 136 9.11 2.48 -2.57
CA ALA A 136 8.94 3.53 -1.58
C ALA A 136 9.30 3.07 -0.17
N LEU A 137 8.83 1.89 0.23
CA LEU A 137 9.12 1.35 1.56
C LEU A 137 10.60 0.99 1.74
N SER A 138 11.24 0.40 0.73
CA SER A 138 12.69 0.14 0.75
C SER A 138 13.47 1.46 0.88
N PHE A 139 13.13 2.45 0.06
CA PHE A 139 13.77 3.75 0.09
C PHE A 139 13.63 4.43 1.45
N ILE A 140 12.42 4.45 2.04
CA ILE A 140 12.18 5.04 3.36
C ILE A 140 12.99 4.31 4.45
N THR A 141 13.03 2.99 4.43
CA THR A 141 13.76 2.21 5.44
C THR A 141 15.27 2.39 5.33
N GLU A 142 15.80 2.53 4.12
CA GLU A 142 17.22 2.74 3.83
C GLU A 142 17.72 4.15 4.17
N HIS A 143 16.83 5.13 4.33
CA HIS A 143 17.16 6.50 4.73
C HIS A 143 16.71 6.81 6.16
N SER A 144 16.15 5.84 6.89
CA SER A 144 15.64 6.01 8.26
C SER A 144 16.56 5.38 9.30
N LYS A 145 16.76 6.05 10.45
CA LYS A 145 17.42 5.46 11.61
C LYS A 145 16.65 4.25 12.13
N LEU A 146 17.34 3.26 12.68
CA LEU A 146 16.77 2.00 13.12
C LEU A 146 15.53 2.16 14.04
N SER A 147 15.62 3.06 15.03
CA SER A 147 14.54 3.31 16.00
C SER A 147 13.26 3.93 15.41
N SER A 148 13.30 4.48 14.19
CA SER A 148 12.15 5.12 13.54
C SER A 148 11.64 4.40 12.30
N LYS A 149 12.31 3.32 11.84
CA LYS A 149 11.91 2.60 10.62
C LYS A 149 10.46 2.13 10.68
N GLY A 150 10.04 1.47 11.74
CA GLY A 150 8.66 0.99 11.91
C GLY A 150 7.63 2.12 11.90
N LYS A 151 7.92 3.23 12.60
CA LYS A 151 7.05 4.42 12.59
C LYS A 151 6.92 5.02 11.20
N ASN A 152 8.03 5.22 10.50
CA ASN A 152 8.05 5.83 9.17
C ASN A 152 7.33 4.96 8.12
N VAL A 153 7.42 3.62 8.25
CA VAL A 153 6.67 2.70 7.41
C VAL A 153 5.17 2.72 7.73
N SER A 154 4.77 2.78 8.99
CA SER A 154 3.35 2.71 9.39
C SER A 154 2.50 3.89 8.89
N VAL A 155 3.12 5.03 8.56
CA VAL A 155 2.42 6.23 8.05
C VAL A 155 1.82 6.02 6.64
N TRP A 156 2.30 5.01 5.88
CA TRP A 156 1.91 4.81 4.48
C TRP A 156 0.39 4.76 4.26
N GLN A 157 -0.36 4.13 5.16
CA GLN A 157 -1.80 3.98 4.98
C GLN A 157 -2.55 5.30 5.18
N SER A 158 -2.12 6.13 6.13
CA SER A 158 -2.67 7.50 6.27
C SER A 158 -2.37 8.35 5.05
N ILE A 159 -1.17 8.21 4.48
CA ILE A 159 -0.76 8.92 3.26
C ILE A 159 -1.57 8.45 2.05
N ASN A 160 -1.78 7.15 1.89
CA ASN A 160 -2.64 6.60 0.86
C ASN A 160 -4.09 7.11 1.01
N GLY A 161 -4.63 7.11 2.23
CA GLY A 161 -5.95 7.67 2.55
C GLY A 161 -6.08 9.15 2.16
N THR A 162 -5.02 9.95 2.34
CA THR A 162 -4.99 11.36 1.90
C THR A 162 -5.18 11.47 0.38
N GLY A 163 -4.65 10.52 -0.40
CA GLY A 163 -4.85 10.45 -1.86
C GLY A 163 -6.32 10.32 -2.26
N PHE A 164 -7.12 9.53 -1.51
CA PHE A 164 -8.57 9.45 -1.72
C PHE A 164 -9.25 10.79 -1.46
N ILE A 165 -8.91 11.48 -0.36
CA ILE A 165 -9.49 12.79 -0.01
C ILE A 165 -9.18 13.81 -1.13
N ILE A 166 -7.93 13.85 -1.61
CA ILE A 166 -7.53 14.72 -2.71
C ILE A 166 -8.34 14.40 -3.97
N ALA A 167 -8.56 13.12 -4.29
CA ALA A 167 -9.36 12.71 -5.44
C ALA A 167 -10.80 13.24 -5.32
N TYR A 168 -11.45 13.02 -4.18
CA TYR A 168 -12.81 13.49 -3.97
C TYR A 168 -12.91 15.01 -4.10
N PHE A 169 -11.99 15.75 -3.47
CA PHE A 169 -11.97 17.21 -3.53
C PHE A 169 -11.80 17.73 -4.96
N LEU A 170 -10.82 17.22 -5.72
CA LEU A 170 -10.58 17.64 -7.09
C LEU A 170 -11.76 17.31 -8.01
N ILE A 171 -12.41 16.17 -7.80
CA ILE A 171 -13.57 15.79 -8.61
C ILE A 171 -14.82 16.60 -8.25
N ILE A 172 -14.99 17.03 -7.00
CA ILE A 172 -16.04 18.00 -6.63
C ILE A 172 -15.85 19.29 -7.42
N ILE A 173 -14.62 19.81 -7.54
CA ILE A 173 -14.32 20.98 -8.37
C ILE A 173 -14.72 20.74 -9.84
N VAL A 174 -14.37 19.58 -10.40
CA VAL A 174 -14.75 19.23 -11.78
C VAL A 174 -16.26 19.20 -11.96
N LEU A 175 -17.00 18.59 -11.03
CA LEU A 175 -18.45 18.52 -11.10
C LEU A 175 -19.12 19.91 -10.99
N THR A 176 -18.56 20.78 -10.14
CA THR A 176 -19.10 22.12 -9.90
C THR A 176 -18.94 23.02 -11.12
N TYR A 177 -17.78 22.97 -11.81
CA TYR A 177 -17.46 23.96 -12.85
C TYR A 177 -17.57 23.43 -14.29
N PHE A 178 -17.51 22.11 -14.53
CA PHE A 178 -17.40 21.55 -15.88
C PHE A 178 -18.58 20.68 -16.31
N SER A 179 -19.46 20.23 -15.39
CA SER A 179 -20.63 19.37 -15.69
C SER A 179 -20.33 18.20 -16.66
N PRO A 180 -19.34 17.34 -16.37
CA PRO A 180 -18.76 16.39 -17.32
C PRO A 180 -19.72 15.24 -17.73
N GLY A 181 -20.84 15.04 -17.04
CA GLY A 181 -21.77 13.94 -17.28
C GLY A 181 -21.08 12.57 -17.21
N ASN A 182 -21.34 11.71 -18.17
CA ASN A 182 -20.74 10.36 -18.24
C ASN A 182 -19.22 10.36 -18.48
N ASN A 183 -18.62 11.48 -18.87
CA ASN A 183 -17.18 11.60 -19.11
C ASN A 183 -16.36 11.93 -17.87
N LEU A 184 -16.97 11.99 -16.67
CA LEU A 184 -16.27 12.29 -15.42
C LEU A 184 -15.00 11.43 -15.21
N TRP A 185 -15.05 10.15 -15.59
CA TRP A 185 -13.92 9.26 -15.50
C TRP A 185 -12.69 9.69 -16.33
N ARG A 186 -12.91 10.40 -17.45
CA ARG A 186 -11.82 10.95 -18.28
C ARG A 186 -11.12 12.10 -17.56
N TYR A 187 -11.90 13.02 -16.97
CA TYR A 187 -11.34 14.11 -16.15
C TYR A 187 -10.58 13.56 -14.95
N ALA A 188 -11.16 12.58 -14.25
CA ALA A 188 -10.52 11.94 -13.10
C ALA A 188 -9.19 11.28 -13.46
N ALA A 189 -9.14 10.54 -14.57
CA ALA A 189 -7.90 9.92 -15.05
C ALA A 189 -6.88 10.98 -15.52
N GLY A 190 -7.32 12.00 -16.27
CA GLY A 190 -6.44 13.07 -16.78
C GLY A 190 -5.79 13.90 -15.67
N ILE A 191 -6.55 14.26 -14.63
CA ILE A 191 -6.01 14.96 -13.45
C ILE A 191 -4.97 14.08 -12.77
N GLY A 192 -5.26 12.78 -12.59
CA GLY A 192 -4.29 11.79 -12.06
C GLY A 192 -3.01 11.74 -12.89
N GLY A 193 -3.12 11.79 -14.22
CA GLY A 193 -1.98 11.89 -15.13
C GLY A 193 -1.17 13.17 -14.90
N GLY A 194 -1.84 14.32 -14.72
CA GLY A 194 -1.18 15.58 -14.37
C GLY A 194 -0.41 15.52 -13.04
N ILE A 195 -1.02 14.95 -12.00
CA ILE A 195 -0.36 14.74 -10.70
C ILE A 195 0.85 13.82 -10.89
N ALA A 196 0.72 12.73 -11.66
CA ALA A 196 1.81 11.80 -11.94
C ALA A 196 2.99 12.49 -12.65
N VAL A 197 2.73 13.40 -13.58
CA VAL A 197 3.79 14.22 -14.23
C VAL A 197 4.52 15.07 -13.20
N VAL A 198 3.80 15.75 -12.31
CA VAL A 198 4.43 16.57 -11.25
C VAL A 198 5.30 15.70 -10.35
N VAL A 199 4.81 14.55 -9.89
CA VAL A 199 5.60 13.64 -9.05
C VAL A 199 6.80 13.08 -9.81
N LEU A 200 6.65 12.73 -11.11
CA LEU A 200 7.74 12.28 -11.97
C LEU A 200 8.86 13.32 -12.05
N VAL A 201 8.50 14.59 -12.33
CA VAL A 201 9.47 15.70 -12.42
C VAL A 201 10.17 15.92 -11.09
N LEU A 202 9.42 15.94 -9.98
CA LEU A 202 10.00 16.08 -8.65
C LEU A 202 10.96 14.93 -8.31
N ARG A 203 10.58 13.68 -8.62
CA ARG A 203 11.46 12.51 -8.43
C ARG A 203 12.72 12.63 -9.30
N TYR A 204 12.59 13.02 -10.55
CA TYR A 204 13.72 13.18 -11.45
C TYR A 204 14.73 14.25 -10.96
N ILE A 205 14.25 15.35 -10.42
CA ILE A 205 15.10 16.48 -9.97
C ILE A 205 15.74 16.21 -8.61
N TYR A 206 14.96 15.70 -7.64
CA TYR A 206 15.36 15.69 -6.24
C TYR A 206 15.77 14.32 -5.70
N MET A 207 15.36 13.22 -6.34
CA MET A 207 15.68 11.90 -5.80
C MET A 207 16.96 11.36 -6.40
N ARG A 208 17.77 10.77 -5.53
CA ARG A 208 18.99 10.05 -5.89
C ARG A 208 18.90 8.60 -5.46
N GLU A 209 19.88 7.81 -5.84
CA GLU A 209 19.92 6.40 -5.49
C GLU A 209 20.23 6.22 -3.99
N SER A 210 19.78 5.11 -3.42
CA SER A 210 20.04 4.78 -2.03
C SER A 210 21.52 4.43 -1.82
N PRO A 211 22.22 5.07 -0.85
CA PRO A 211 23.60 4.71 -0.53
C PRO A 211 23.71 3.29 0.03
N VAL A 212 22.66 2.77 0.73
CA VAL A 212 22.61 1.40 1.20
C VAL A 212 22.55 0.44 0.01
N TRP A 213 21.67 0.71 -0.97
CA TRP A 213 21.57 -0.13 -2.16
C TRP A 213 22.87 -0.11 -2.98
N LEU A 214 23.45 1.07 -3.21
CA LEU A 214 24.74 1.17 -3.92
C LEU A 214 25.83 0.33 -3.24
N ALA A 215 25.91 0.38 -1.92
CA ALA A 215 26.87 -0.41 -1.16
C ALA A 215 26.60 -1.93 -1.30
N THR A 216 25.32 -2.36 -1.22
CA THR A 216 24.96 -3.78 -1.39
C THR A 216 25.25 -4.32 -2.78
N GLN A 217 25.22 -3.46 -3.82
CA GLN A 217 25.58 -3.81 -5.18
C GLN A 217 27.10 -3.72 -5.45
N GLY A 218 27.92 -3.36 -4.47
CA GLY A 218 29.36 -3.21 -4.62
C GLY A 218 29.81 -1.84 -5.20
N TYR A 219 28.87 -0.89 -5.39
CA TYR A 219 29.17 0.48 -5.86
C TYR A 219 29.55 1.41 -4.70
N LEU A 220 30.57 1.01 -3.91
CA LEU A 220 30.92 1.70 -2.68
C LEU A 220 31.37 3.16 -2.91
N LYS A 221 32.06 3.43 -4.04
CA LYS A 221 32.48 4.79 -4.42
C LYS A 221 31.26 5.72 -4.63
N ASP A 222 30.23 5.22 -5.29
CA ASP A 222 29.01 5.97 -5.51
C ASP A 222 28.22 6.16 -4.20
N ALA A 223 28.15 5.12 -3.34
CA ALA A 223 27.54 5.24 -2.01
C ALA A 223 28.21 6.33 -1.18
N VAL A 224 29.54 6.37 -1.15
CA VAL A 224 30.32 7.40 -0.43
C VAL A 224 30.09 8.79 -1.04
N ARG A 225 29.99 8.92 -2.37
CA ARG A 225 29.66 10.19 -3.02
C ARG A 225 28.29 10.70 -2.54
N ILE A 226 27.26 9.86 -2.50
CA ILE A 226 25.92 10.22 -2.00
C ILE A 226 25.98 10.61 -0.52
N LEU A 227 26.74 9.88 0.31
CA LEU A 227 26.91 10.23 1.73
C LEU A 227 27.55 11.62 1.90
N LYS A 228 28.54 11.98 1.08
CA LYS A 228 29.15 13.31 1.10
C LYS A 228 28.20 14.41 0.66
N GLU A 229 27.52 14.22 -0.46
CA GLU A 229 26.69 15.24 -1.08
C GLU A 229 25.37 15.45 -0.32
N ASP A 230 24.67 14.36 0.00
CA ASP A 230 23.31 14.41 0.53
C ASP A 230 23.25 14.37 2.05
N TYR A 231 24.23 13.75 2.73
CA TYR A 231 24.32 13.76 4.19
C TYR A 231 25.34 14.76 4.73
N GLY A 232 26.23 15.28 3.89
CA GLY A 232 27.19 16.31 4.26
C GLY A 232 28.30 15.82 5.20
N ILE A 233 28.69 14.53 5.09
CA ILE A 233 29.71 13.90 5.91
C ILE A 233 30.95 13.57 5.09
N ASP A 234 32.13 13.72 5.69
CA ASP A 234 33.38 13.27 5.08
C ASP A 234 33.56 11.77 5.34
N VAL A 235 33.73 11.01 4.27
CA VAL A 235 33.87 9.54 4.30
C VAL A 235 35.08 9.14 3.46
N GLU A 236 35.95 8.31 4.04
CA GLU A 236 37.06 7.67 3.35
C GLU A 236 36.79 6.18 3.12
N ILE A 237 37.23 5.68 1.95
CA ILE A 237 37.11 4.27 1.59
C ILE A 237 38.45 3.59 1.81
N SER A 238 38.49 2.46 2.51
CA SER A 238 39.68 1.60 2.55
C SER A 238 39.83 0.81 1.27
N GLU A 239 41.08 0.55 0.82
CA GLU A 239 41.38 -0.15 -0.43
C GLU A 239 40.94 -1.63 -0.46
N GLU A 240 40.65 -2.24 0.69
CA GLU A 240 40.16 -3.63 0.80
C GLU A 240 38.65 -3.80 0.58
N ALA A 241 38.00 -2.88 -0.10
CA ALA A 241 36.58 -2.67 -0.10
C ALA A 241 35.74 -3.70 -0.87
N ALA A 242 34.66 -4.11 -0.21
CA ALA A 242 33.36 -4.58 -0.70
C ALA A 242 33.34 -5.84 -1.57
N LYS A 243 33.28 -6.99 -0.93
CA LYS A 243 32.63 -8.16 -1.53
C LYS A 243 31.11 -7.88 -1.62
N LYS A 244 30.56 -8.04 -2.83
CA LYS A 244 29.10 -8.07 -3.06
C LYS A 244 28.48 -9.09 -2.09
N MET A 245 27.44 -8.70 -1.36
CA MET A 245 26.68 -9.67 -0.56
C MET A 245 26.09 -10.72 -1.52
N GLY A 246 26.22 -12.01 -1.20
CA GLY A 246 25.67 -13.08 -2.02
C GLY A 246 24.19 -12.90 -2.27
N ASP A 247 23.76 -13.02 -3.52
CA ASP A 247 22.35 -12.90 -3.89
C ASP A 247 21.60 -14.11 -3.30
N LEU A 248 20.48 -13.85 -2.63
CA LEU A 248 19.56 -14.91 -2.23
C LEU A 248 18.87 -15.46 -3.47
N HIS A 249 18.75 -16.78 -3.57
CA HIS A 249 17.94 -17.38 -4.62
C HIS A 249 16.44 -17.12 -4.31
N PRO A 250 15.68 -16.39 -5.14
CA PRO A 250 14.33 -15.92 -4.77
C PRO A 250 13.37 -17.06 -4.41
N LEU A 251 13.42 -18.17 -5.16
CA LEU A 251 12.55 -19.33 -4.89
C LEU A 251 12.92 -20.05 -3.59
N SER A 252 14.22 -20.16 -3.28
CA SER A 252 14.70 -20.77 -2.03
C SER A 252 14.29 -19.89 -0.84
N ALA A 253 14.41 -18.57 -0.94
CA ALA A 253 13.97 -17.65 0.08
C ALA A 253 12.45 -17.75 0.35
N ILE A 254 11.62 -17.83 -0.71
CA ILE A 254 10.16 -18.03 -0.56
C ILE A 254 9.87 -19.38 0.10
N LYS A 255 10.50 -20.47 -0.34
CA LYS A 255 10.33 -21.79 0.29
C LYS A 255 10.72 -21.76 1.77
N HIS A 256 11.78 -21.03 2.10
CA HIS A 256 12.25 -20.89 3.48
C HIS A 256 11.27 -20.18 4.41
N LEU A 257 10.43 -19.25 3.89
CA LEU A 257 9.33 -18.67 4.67
C LEU A 257 8.35 -19.73 5.21
N PHE A 258 8.18 -20.84 4.50
CA PHE A 258 7.31 -21.95 4.91
C PHE A 258 8.04 -23.05 5.70
N SER A 259 9.31 -22.86 6.04
CA SER A 259 10.07 -23.76 6.91
C SER A 259 9.41 -23.89 8.29
N LYS A 260 9.72 -24.95 9.03
CA LYS A 260 9.15 -25.20 10.36
C LYS A 260 9.30 -24.00 11.31
N LYS A 261 10.37 -23.23 11.16
CA LYS A 261 10.73 -22.06 11.98
C LYS A 261 9.81 -20.86 11.71
N TYR A 262 9.49 -20.60 10.44
CA TYR A 262 8.78 -19.38 10.02
C TYR A 262 7.32 -19.62 9.59
N ARG A 263 6.90 -20.88 9.37
CA ARG A 263 5.60 -21.23 8.78
C ARG A 263 4.39 -20.65 9.50
N THR A 264 4.41 -20.57 10.83
CA THR A 264 3.27 -20.06 11.62
C THR A 264 2.96 -18.60 11.24
N ARG A 265 3.99 -17.74 11.24
CA ARG A 265 3.86 -16.33 10.88
C ARG A 265 3.57 -16.16 9.39
N THR A 266 4.13 -17.01 8.54
CA THR A 266 3.87 -16.98 7.09
C THR A 266 2.43 -17.38 6.75
N ILE A 267 1.90 -18.46 7.37
CA ILE A 267 0.49 -18.87 7.16
C ILE A 267 -0.45 -17.79 7.69
N LEU A 268 -0.20 -17.23 8.87
CA LEU A 268 -0.97 -16.13 9.44
C LEU A 268 -1.05 -14.97 8.43
N LEU A 269 0.08 -14.50 7.91
CA LEU A 269 0.12 -13.41 6.94
C LEU A 269 -0.52 -13.77 5.59
N THR A 270 -0.39 -15.04 5.15
CA THR A 270 -1.02 -15.54 3.91
C THR A 270 -2.55 -15.49 3.99
N ILE A 271 -3.13 -15.65 5.17
CA ILE A 271 -4.58 -15.55 5.39
C ILE A 271 -5.00 -14.11 5.64
N LEU A 272 -4.35 -13.41 6.56
CA LEU A 272 -4.73 -12.05 6.94
C LEU A 272 -4.64 -11.05 5.78
N SER A 273 -3.56 -11.13 4.98
CA SER A 273 -3.30 -10.15 3.93
C SER A 273 -4.41 -10.07 2.88
N PRO A 274 -4.84 -11.19 2.24
CA PRO A 274 -5.90 -11.13 1.25
C PRO A 274 -7.28 -10.86 1.87
N VAL A 275 -7.57 -11.44 3.02
CA VAL A 275 -8.90 -11.36 3.63
C VAL A 275 -9.23 -9.91 4.01
N GLN A 276 -8.34 -9.19 4.70
CA GLN A 276 -8.54 -7.78 5.02
C GLN A 276 -8.63 -6.91 3.76
N ALA A 277 -7.85 -7.23 2.71
CA ALA A 277 -7.87 -6.46 1.48
C ALA A 277 -9.20 -6.59 0.72
N ILE A 278 -9.86 -7.74 0.78
CA ILE A 278 -11.22 -7.92 0.22
C ILE A 278 -12.16 -6.87 0.82
N GLU A 279 -12.21 -6.75 2.14
CA GLU A 279 -13.11 -5.82 2.83
C GLU A 279 -12.71 -4.36 2.58
N TYR A 280 -11.43 -4.04 2.75
CA TYR A 280 -10.93 -2.69 2.57
C TYR A 280 -11.26 -2.13 1.19
N TYR A 281 -10.84 -2.83 0.13
CA TYR A 281 -11.04 -2.35 -1.23
C TYR A 281 -12.50 -2.42 -1.68
N ALA A 282 -13.30 -3.38 -1.16
CA ALA A 282 -14.73 -3.44 -1.39
C ALA A 282 -15.45 -2.19 -0.84
N VAL A 283 -15.10 -1.74 0.36
CA VAL A 283 -15.79 -0.60 0.98
C VAL A 283 -15.21 0.73 0.53
N ILE A 284 -13.89 0.91 0.62
CA ILE A 284 -13.25 2.22 0.42
C ILE A 284 -13.36 2.69 -1.04
N ILE A 285 -13.22 1.81 -2.01
CA ILE A 285 -13.31 2.21 -3.43
C ILE A 285 -14.74 2.53 -3.82
N TYR A 286 -15.70 1.75 -3.33
CA TYR A 286 -17.11 1.98 -3.64
C TYR A 286 -17.83 2.90 -2.65
N LEU A 287 -17.07 3.57 -1.77
CA LEU A 287 -17.61 4.49 -0.77
C LEU A 287 -18.54 5.57 -1.37
N PRO A 288 -18.27 6.19 -2.53
CA PRO A 288 -19.22 7.11 -3.15
C PRO A 288 -20.56 6.45 -3.53
N ILE A 289 -20.56 5.19 -3.93
CA ILE A 289 -21.79 4.44 -4.24
C ILE A 289 -22.53 4.08 -2.95
N ILE A 290 -21.82 3.68 -1.91
CA ILE A 290 -22.38 3.39 -0.58
C ILE A 290 -23.04 4.64 0.00
N THR A 291 -22.35 5.78 -0.05
CA THR A 291 -22.88 7.05 0.47
C THR A 291 -24.09 7.55 -0.31
N ALA A 292 -24.07 7.44 -1.64
CA ALA A 292 -25.21 7.77 -2.48
C ALA A 292 -26.44 6.90 -2.18
N SER A 293 -26.22 5.62 -1.87
CA SER A 293 -27.31 4.67 -1.58
C SER A 293 -27.92 4.84 -0.19
N LEU A 294 -27.15 5.32 0.80
CA LEU A 294 -27.58 5.37 2.21
C LEU A 294 -28.01 6.75 2.69
N PHE A 295 -27.38 7.81 2.20
CA PHE A 295 -27.49 9.11 2.85
C PHE A 295 -28.01 10.23 1.99
N VAL A 296 -27.66 10.30 0.69
CA VAL A 296 -27.83 11.51 -0.09
C VAL A 296 -28.18 11.26 -1.56
N SER A 297 -29.01 12.13 -2.10
CA SER A 297 -29.26 12.23 -3.53
C SER A 297 -28.33 13.28 -4.12
N GLY A 298 -27.37 12.85 -4.95
CA GLY A 298 -26.46 13.75 -5.66
C GLY A 298 -25.00 13.38 -5.55
N GLN A 299 -24.29 13.51 -6.65
CA GLN A 299 -22.91 13.02 -6.77
C GLN A 299 -21.92 13.84 -5.93
N ILE A 300 -22.09 15.18 -5.89
CA ILE A 300 -21.21 16.06 -5.10
C ILE A 300 -21.31 15.71 -3.61
N MET A 301 -22.53 15.66 -3.06
CA MET A 301 -22.75 15.37 -1.65
C MET A 301 -22.25 13.97 -1.28
N SER A 302 -22.39 12.98 -2.19
CA SER A 302 -21.82 11.65 -2.01
C SER A 302 -20.30 11.68 -1.87
N LEU A 303 -19.60 12.51 -2.63
CA LEU A 303 -18.14 12.67 -2.54
C LEU A 303 -17.72 13.42 -1.28
N GLU A 304 -18.49 14.42 -0.84
CA GLU A 304 -18.26 15.14 0.42
C GLU A 304 -18.31 14.17 1.60
N TYR A 305 -19.38 13.35 1.69
CA TYR A 305 -19.49 12.34 2.74
C TYR A 305 -18.38 11.28 2.63
N SER A 306 -18.04 10.85 1.42
CA SER A 306 -16.94 9.90 1.22
C SER A 306 -15.60 10.48 1.68
N SER A 307 -15.36 11.77 1.42
CA SER A 307 -14.17 12.48 1.92
C SER A 307 -14.11 12.51 3.43
N LEU A 308 -15.25 12.79 4.07
CA LEU A 308 -15.36 12.82 5.53
C LEU A 308 -15.13 11.43 6.15
N PHE A 309 -15.70 10.37 5.56
CA PHE A 309 -15.42 9.00 6.00
C PHE A 309 -13.94 8.62 5.82
N GLN A 310 -13.34 9.01 4.72
CA GLN A 310 -11.92 8.75 4.48
C GLN A 310 -11.01 9.50 5.46
N PHE A 311 -11.44 10.66 5.97
CA PHE A 311 -10.74 11.36 7.04
C PHE A 311 -10.62 10.49 8.30
N PHE A 312 -11.69 9.78 8.69
CA PHE A 312 -11.61 8.79 9.78
C PHE A 312 -10.65 7.64 9.43
N GLY A 313 -10.60 7.23 8.17
CA GLY A 313 -9.64 6.24 7.67
C GLY A 313 -8.17 6.69 7.78
N VAL A 314 -7.91 7.99 7.67
CA VAL A 314 -6.57 8.58 7.89
C VAL A 314 -6.20 8.60 9.37
N LEU A 315 -7.16 8.84 10.27
CA LEU A 315 -6.92 8.91 11.72
C LEU A 315 -6.65 7.53 12.35
N GLY A 316 -7.26 6.46 11.83
CA GLY A 316 -7.12 5.11 12.39
C GLY A 316 -5.66 4.66 12.53
N PRO A 317 -4.84 4.65 11.47
CA PRO A 317 -3.44 4.26 11.54
C PRO A 317 -2.59 5.14 12.46
N LEU A 318 -2.92 6.43 12.60
CA LEU A 318 -2.23 7.34 13.53
C LEU A 318 -2.47 6.92 14.98
N LEU A 319 -3.69 6.52 15.33
CA LEU A 319 -3.98 5.97 16.65
C LEU A 319 -3.30 4.61 16.85
N ALA A 320 -3.31 3.74 15.83
CA ALA A 320 -2.63 2.44 15.88
C ALA A 320 -1.15 2.59 16.25
N MET A 321 -0.45 3.56 15.67
CA MET A 321 0.96 3.86 15.99
C MET A 321 1.19 4.20 17.47
N ALA A 322 0.21 4.84 18.11
CA ALA A 322 0.31 5.23 19.51
C ALA A 322 0.08 4.06 20.48
N ILE A 323 -0.77 3.09 20.09
CA ILE A 323 -1.24 2.04 21.00
C ILE A 323 -0.62 0.66 20.75
N VAL A 324 -0.14 0.38 19.53
CA VAL A 324 0.35 -0.96 19.14
C VAL A 324 1.51 -1.45 20.01
N GLN A 325 2.40 -0.55 20.40
CA GLN A 325 3.55 -0.91 21.26
C GLN A 325 3.12 -1.37 22.67
N LYS A 326 1.99 -0.88 23.17
CA LYS A 326 1.46 -1.24 24.49
C LYS A 326 0.53 -2.44 24.43
N LEU A 327 -0.30 -2.50 23.39
CA LEU A 327 -1.35 -3.53 23.27
C LEU A 327 -0.83 -4.82 22.61
N GLY A 328 0.14 -4.70 21.70
CA GLY A 328 0.58 -5.76 20.80
C GLY A 328 -0.29 -5.87 19.54
N MET A 329 0.27 -6.45 18.49
CA MET A 329 -0.43 -6.60 17.18
C MET A 329 -1.58 -7.60 17.27
N LYS A 330 -1.38 -8.72 17.94
CA LYS A 330 -2.41 -9.75 18.10
C LYS A 330 -3.65 -9.23 18.81
N LYS A 331 -3.50 -8.56 19.97
CA LYS A 331 -4.66 -8.04 20.73
C LYS A 331 -5.36 -6.92 19.94
N LEU A 332 -4.61 -6.07 19.26
CA LEU A 332 -5.17 -5.04 18.39
C LEU A 332 -6.00 -5.65 17.25
N GLY A 333 -5.49 -6.72 16.61
CA GLY A 333 -6.20 -7.45 15.58
C GLY A 333 -7.49 -8.10 16.06
N ILE A 334 -7.47 -8.74 17.23
CA ILE A 334 -8.66 -9.35 17.85
C ILE A 334 -9.71 -8.27 18.17
N LEU A 335 -9.31 -7.19 18.85
CA LEU A 335 -10.23 -6.11 19.24
C LEU A 335 -10.87 -5.45 18.02
N SER A 336 -10.07 -5.11 17.02
CA SER A 336 -10.58 -4.49 15.80
C SER A 336 -11.49 -5.42 15.00
N SER A 337 -11.20 -6.73 14.96
CA SER A 337 -12.09 -7.71 14.32
C SER A 337 -13.46 -7.77 14.98
N ILE A 338 -13.51 -7.80 16.31
CA ILE A 338 -14.79 -7.82 17.05
C ILE A 338 -15.59 -6.55 16.77
N LEU A 339 -14.95 -5.38 16.84
CA LEU A 339 -15.63 -4.10 16.61
C LEU A 339 -16.13 -3.97 15.16
N VAL A 340 -15.30 -4.32 14.17
CA VAL A 340 -15.69 -4.32 12.75
C VAL A 340 -16.88 -5.26 12.51
N MET A 341 -16.86 -6.45 13.09
CA MET A 341 -17.98 -7.39 13.01
C MET A 341 -19.28 -6.79 13.55
N LEU A 342 -19.23 -6.11 14.71
CA LEU A 342 -20.40 -5.45 15.31
C LEU A 342 -20.95 -4.34 14.40
N PHE A 343 -20.07 -3.52 13.81
CA PHE A 343 -20.50 -2.45 12.91
C PHE A 343 -21.12 -2.99 11.61
N LEU A 344 -20.54 -4.04 11.01
CA LEU A 344 -21.10 -4.68 9.83
C LEU A 344 -22.44 -5.35 10.11
N LEU A 345 -22.60 -6.01 11.27
CA LEU A 345 -23.90 -6.56 11.72
C LEU A 345 -24.94 -5.46 11.86
N ALA A 346 -24.60 -4.34 12.52
CA ALA A 346 -25.52 -3.22 12.69
C ALA A 346 -25.96 -2.63 11.33
N LEU A 347 -25.01 -2.45 10.39
CA LEU A 347 -25.29 -1.94 9.04
C LEU A 347 -26.15 -2.92 8.21
N GLY A 348 -25.91 -4.21 8.35
CA GLY A 348 -26.61 -5.24 7.57
C GLY A 348 -27.98 -5.61 8.10
N LEU A 349 -28.18 -5.66 9.41
CA LEU A 349 -29.44 -6.11 10.02
C LEU A 349 -30.47 -5.00 10.18
N THR A 350 -30.05 -3.73 10.27
CA THR A 350 -30.99 -2.63 10.56
C THR A 350 -31.58 -2.07 9.27
N SER A 351 -32.92 -2.07 9.18
CA SER A 351 -33.64 -1.66 7.96
C SER A 351 -33.84 -0.17 7.81
N ASN A 352 -33.96 0.58 8.90
CA ASN A 352 -34.28 2.02 8.91
C ASN A 352 -33.36 2.73 9.92
N LEU A 353 -32.07 2.79 9.60
CA LEU A 353 -31.12 3.55 10.42
C LEU A 353 -31.38 5.06 10.26
N PRO A 354 -31.49 5.82 11.35
CA PRO A 354 -31.38 7.27 11.27
C PRO A 354 -30.05 7.66 10.58
N ILE A 355 -30.08 8.68 9.73
CA ILE A 355 -28.93 9.08 8.90
C ILE A 355 -27.65 9.23 9.74
N PHE A 356 -27.75 9.89 10.91
CA PHE A 356 -26.60 10.12 11.79
C PHE A 356 -26.04 8.82 12.41
N VAL A 357 -26.89 7.81 12.66
CA VAL A 357 -26.47 6.49 13.16
C VAL A 357 -25.74 5.73 12.08
N GLY A 358 -26.31 5.67 10.87
CA GLY A 358 -25.66 5.06 9.72
C GLY A 358 -24.32 5.70 9.39
N PHE A 359 -24.26 7.05 9.48
CA PHE A 359 -23.02 7.81 9.34
C PHE A 359 -21.98 7.38 10.41
N ALA A 360 -22.36 7.37 11.68
CA ALA A 360 -21.46 7.00 12.77
C ALA A 360 -20.95 5.57 12.63
N LEU A 361 -21.81 4.61 12.22
CA LEU A 361 -21.42 3.22 12.03
C LEU A 361 -20.40 3.06 10.92
N ILE A 362 -20.55 3.73 9.77
CA ILE A 362 -19.59 3.67 8.67
C ILE A 362 -18.28 4.36 9.05
N ALA A 363 -18.34 5.53 9.69
CA ALA A 363 -17.16 6.25 10.15
C ALA A 363 -16.34 5.41 11.13
N LEU A 364 -17.00 4.80 12.12
CA LEU A 364 -16.38 3.92 13.12
C LEU A 364 -15.86 2.62 12.49
N PHE A 365 -16.61 2.03 11.55
CA PHE A 365 -16.16 0.87 10.80
C PHE A 365 -14.83 1.17 10.08
N ILE A 366 -14.78 2.24 9.28
CA ILE A 366 -13.57 2.63 8.54
C ILE A 366 -12.42 2.95 9.49
N PHE A 367 -12.70 3.72 10.56
CA PHE A 367 -11.69 4.08 11.56
C PHE A 367 -11.08 2.85 12.23
N VAL A 368 -11.91 1.90 12.71
CA VAL A 368 -11.44 0.71 13.42
C VAL A 368 -10.77 -0.27 12.46
N HIS A 369 -11.29 -0.41 11.22
CA HIS A 369 -10.64 -1.24 10.21
C HIS A 369 -9.23 -0.73 9.91
N THR A 370 -9.07 0.57 9.66
CA THR A 370 -7.77 1.18 9.35
C THR A 370 -6.84 1.32 10.57
N MET A 371 -7.39 1.33 11.79
CA MET A 371 -6.61 1.25 13.02
C MET A 371 -6.01 -0.15 13.26
N GLY A 372 -6.75 -1.20 12.93
CA GLY A 372 -6.39 -2.57 13.27
C GLY A 372 -6.23 -3.49 12.07
N ILE A 373 -7.31 -4.11 11.59
CA ILE A 373 -7.28 -5.19 10.60
C ILE A 373 -6.48 -4.80 9.34
N GLY A 374 -6.68 -3.58 8.83
CA GLY A 374 -6.11 -3.13 7.57
C GLY A 374 -4.58 -3.07 7.53
N PRO A 375 -3.91 -2.29 8.41
CA PRO A 375 -2.46 -2.13 8.36
C PRO A 375 -1.69 -3.30 8.99
N LEU A 376 -2.33 -4.13 9.83
CA LEU A 376 -1.64 -5.17 10.59
C LEU A 376 -0.83 -6.14 9.72
N PRO A 377 -1.35 -6.74 8.63
CA PRO A 377 -0.59 -7.74 7.88
C PRO A 377 0.72 -7.18 7.31
N MET A 378 0.69 -5.93 6.85
CA MET A 378 1.89 -5.28 6.33
C MET A 378 2.87 -4.91 7.43
N SER A 379 2.38 -4.31 8.51
CA SER A 379 3.20 -3.93 9.65
C SER A 379 3.81 -5.17 10.32
N GLU A 380 3.03 -6.24 10.47
CA GLU A 380 3.46 -7.50 11.05
C GLU A 380 4.50 -8.20 10.15
N SER A 381 4.33 -8.18 8.83
CA SER A 381 5.30 -8.75 7.90
C SER A 381 6.67 -8.06 7.99
N ALA A 382 6.69 -6.76 8.22
CA ALA A 382 7.92 -5.96 8.33
C ALA A 382 8.73 -6.26 9.61
N VAL A 383 8.10 -6.80 10.65
CA VAL A 383 8.74 -7.08 11.95
C VAL A 383 8.75 -8.57 12.32
N SER A 384 8.20 -9.45 11.47
CA SER A 384 8.09 -10.88 11.75
C SER A 384 9.24 -11.74 11.20
N TYR A 385 10.11 -11.17 10.39
CA TYR A 385 11.20 -11.91 9.76
C TYR A 385 12.56 -11.27 10.03
N PRO A 386 13.63 -12.10 10.16
CA PRO A 386 15.00 -11.60 10.24
C PRO A 386 15.35 -10.73 9.03
N ALA A 387 16.27 -9.78 9.23
CA ALA A 387 16.63 -8.78 8.22
C ALA A 387 16.94 -9.40 6.84
N ARG A 388 17.57 -10.59 6.81
CA ARG A 388 17.99 -11.29 5.61
C ARG A 388 16.84 -11.72 4.69
N ILE A 389 15.70 -12.13 5.25
CA ILE A 389 14.50 -12.59 4.51
C ILE A 389 13.28 -11.68 4.72
N ARG A 390 13.44 -10.55 5.42
CA ARG A 390 12.34 -9.61 5.72
C ARG A 390 11.71 -9.06 4.45
N GLY A 391 12.53 -8.72 3.46
CA GLY A 391 12.05 -8.24 2.15
C GLY A 391 11.18 -9.29 1.45
N THR A 392 11.59 -10.56 1.47
CA THR A 392 10.82 -11.68 0.90
C THR A 392 9.49 -11.87 1.64
N GLY A 393 9.51 -11.84 2.98
CA GLY A 393 8.29 -11.97 3.81
C GLY A 393 7.31 -10.82 3.60
N SER A 394 7.79 -9.58 3.55
CA SER A 394 6.95 -8.42 3.27
C SER A 394 6.42 -8.43 1.83
N GLY A 395 7.25 -8.84 0.86
CA GLY A 395 6.84 -9.01 -0.54
C GLY A 395 5.74 -10.07 -0.68
N TRP A 396 5.84 -11.19 0.05
CA TRP A 396 4.81 -12.22 0.10
C TRP A 396 3.48 -11.65 0.60
N SER A 397 3.49 -10.93 1.73
CA SER A 397 2.30 -10.28 2.29
C SER A 397 1.67 -9.29 1.29
N GLN A 398 2.48 -8.47 0.64
CA GLN A 398 2.02 -7.53 -0.39
C GLN A 398 1.36 -8.23 -1.59
N MET A 399 1.96 -9.30 -2.07
CA MET A 399 1.38 -10.12 -3.14
C MET A 399 0.00 -10.64 -2.74
N MET A 400 -0.14 -11.17 -1.51
CA MET A 400 -1.42 -11.65 -0.98
C MET A 400 -2.45 -10.53 -0.82
N ILE A 401 -2.05 -9.32 -0.41
CA ILE A 401 -2.93 -8.13 -0.40
C ILE A 401 -3.50 -7.87 -1.80
N ARG A 402 -2.69 -7.97 -2.86
CA ARG A 402 -3.17 -7.75 -4.23
C ARG A 402 -4.17 -8.83 -4.69
N VAL A 403 -3.97 -10.08 -4.28
CA VAL A 403 -4.98 -11.14 -4.49
C VAL A 403 -6.31 -10.74 -3.86
N GLY A 404 -6.31 -10.33 -2.59
CA GLY A 404 -7.52 -9.86 -1.91
C GLY A 404 -8.15 -8.62 -2.58
N THR A 405 -7.33 -7.68 -3.04
CA THR A 405 -7.79 -6.49 -3.78
C THR A 405 -8.60 -6.88 -5.02
N ILE A 406 -8.12 -7.83 -5.81
CA ILE A 406 -8.81 -8.33 -7.01
C ILE A 406 -10.21 -8.86 -6.64
N PHE A 407 -10.28 -9.71 -5.61
CA PHE A 407 -11.55 -10.27 -5.15
C PHE A 407 -12.49 -9.20 -4.59
N GLY A 408 -12.00 -8.27 -3.77
CA GLY A 408 -12.81 -7.18 -3.22
C GLY A 408 -13.40 -6.28 -4.30
N LEU A 409 -12.59 -5.89 -5.28
CA LEU A 409 -13.01 -5.07 -6.42
C LEU A 409 -14.01 -5.77 -7.34
N PHE A 410 -13.86 -7.08 -7.51
CA PHE A 410 -14.74 -7.87 -8.37
C PHE A 410 -16.06 -8.22 -7.68
N LEU A 411 -16.01 -8.69 -6.44
CA LEU A 411 -17.17 -9.24 -5.75
C LEU A 411 -18.15 -8.17 -5.25
N PHE A 412 -17.67 -7.00 -4.83
CA PHE A 412 -18.57 -5.98 -4.27
C PHE A 412 -19.66 -5.51 -5.25
N PRO A 413 -19.36 -5.11 -6.51
CA PRO A 413 -20.41 -4.70 -7.44
C PRO A 413 -21.41 -5.80 -7.73
N LEU A 414 -20.96 -7.06 -7.80
CA LEU A 414 -21.81 -8.21 -8.00
C LEU A 414 -22.73 -8.42 -6.79
N ALA A 415 -22.16 -8.49 -5.60
CA ALA A 415 -22.94 -8.68 -4.38
C ALA A 415 -23.98 -7.58 -4.20
N ASN A 416 -23.57 -6.32 -4.41
CA ASN A 416 -24.48 -5.18 -4.31
C ASN A 416 -25.60 -5.22 -5.37
N ALA A 417 -25.30 -5.63 -6.60
CA ALA A 417 -26.29 -5.71 -7.68
C ALA A 417 -27.30 -6.86 -7.48
N TYR A 418 -26.86 -8.01 -6.96
CA TYR A 418 -27.73 -9.20 -6.80
C TYR A 418 -28.45 -9.25 -5.44
N PHE A 419 -27.79 -8.80 -4.37
CA PHE A 419 -28.28 -8.96 -3.00
C PHE A 419 -28.62 -7.63 -2.30
N GLY A 420 -28.24 -6.51 -2.91
CA GLY A 420 -28.37 -5.17 -2.32
C GLY A 420 -27.33 -4.88 -1.24
N LEU A 421 -27.18 -3.60 -0.88
CA LEU A 421 -26.10 -3.11 -0.04
C LEU A 421 -26.09 -3.74 1.36
N LYS A 422 -27.26 -3.91 2.00
CA LYS A 422 -27.37 -4.52 3.34
C LYS A 422 -26.83 -5.95 3.39
N ASN A 423 -27.27 -6.77 2.46
CA ASN A 423 -26.80 -8.15 2.39
C ASN A 423 -25.31 -8.22 1.99
N THR A 424 -24.81 -7.23 1.26
CA THR A 424 -23.39 -7.10 0.97
C THR A 424 -22.59 -6.84 2.24
N PHE A 425 -23.07 -6.01 3.18
CA PHE A 425 -22.42 -5.85 4.50
C PHE A 425 -22.45 -7.15 5.31
N LEU A 426 -23.56 -7.89 5.29
CA LEU A 426 -23.63 -9.22 5.94
C LEU A 426 -22.67 -10.21 5.30
N PHE A 427 -22.53 -10.19 3.98
CA PHE A 427 -21.54 -11.02 3.29
C PHE A 427 -20.11 -10.69 3.74
N LEU A 428 -19.77 -9.39 3.91
CA LEU A 428 -18.45 -8.97 4.35
C LEU A 428 -18.09 -9.41 5.78
N LEU A 429 -19.05 -9.87 6.60
CA LEU A 429 -18.80 -10.40 7.94
C LEU A 429 -17.80 -11.57 7.96
N PHE A 430 -17.67 -12.32 6.86
CA PHE A 430 -16.69 -13.39 6.80
C PHE A 430 -15.25 -12.88 7.06
N VAL A 431 -14.95 -11.62 6.68
CA VAL A 431 -13.62 -11.03 6.83
C VAL A 431 -13.20 -10.92 8.30
N PRO A 432 -13.89 -10.14 9.15
CA PRO A 432 -13.49 -10.03 10.55
C PRO A 432 -13.59 -11.37 11.30
N ILE A 433 -14.49 -12.28 10.90
CA ILE A 433 -14.57 -13.63 11.47
C ILE A 433 -13.27 -14.40 11.14
N VAL A 434 -12.85 -14.45 9.88
CA VAL A 434 -11.61 -15.15 9.48
C VAL A 434 -10.40 -14.52 10.13
N VAL A 435 -10.31 -13.20 10.20
CA VAL A 435 -9.21 -12.49 10.87
C VAL A 435 -9.15 -12.86 12.35
N LEU A 436 -10.29 -12.82 13.05
CA LEU A 436 -10.40 -13.21 14.46
C LEU A 436 -9.93 -14.65 14.69
N LEU A 437 -10.48 -15.60 13.92
CA LEU A 437 -10.10 -17.02 14.02
C LEU A 437 -8.62 -17.23 13.72
N THR A 438 -8.07 -16.50 12.74
CA THR A 438 -6.65 -16.57 12.38
C THR A 438 -5.75 -16.16 13.56
N PHE A 439 -6.05 -15.05 14.24
CA PHE A 439 -5.30 -14.62 15.42
C PHE A 439 -5.49 -15.54 16.63
N LEU A 440 -6.62 -16.23 16.76
CA LEU A 440 -6.85 -17.19 17.83
C LEU A 440 -6.08 -18.49 17.59
N ILE A 441 -6.06 -18.99 16.35
CA ILE A 441 -5.40 -20.24 15.96
C ILE A 441 -3.88 -20.06 15.86
N PHE A 442 -3.44 -19.05 15.10
CA PHE A 442 -2.02 -18.76 14.88
C PHE A 442 -1.55 -17.69 15.85
N SER A 443 -1.19 -18.11 17.07
CA SER A 443 -0.78 -17.21 18.14
C SER A 443 0.65 -16.69 17.91
N TRP A 444 0.79 -15.66 17.06
CA TRP A 444 2.04 -14.98 16.81
C TRP A 444 1.96 -13.52 17.29
N GLU A 445 3.00 -13.04 17.98
CA GLU A 445 3.17 -11.66 18.43
C GLU A 445 4.64 -11.28 18.25
N PRO A 446 4.97 -10.38 17.31
CA PRO A 446 6.34 -9.96 17.07
C PRO A 446 6.83 -8.88 18.04
N ILE A 447 5.91 -8.09 18.64
CA ILE A 447 6.30 -6.98 19.52
C ILE A 447 7.04 -7.52 20.75
N GLY A 448 8.22 -6.92 21.00
CA GLY A 448 9.08 -7.31 22.13
C GLY A 448 9.98 -8.52 21.88
N LYS A 449 9.98 -9.09 20.66
CA LYS A 449 10.90 -10.17 20.27
C LYS A 449 12.09 -9.66 19.49
N ASP A 450 13.25 -10.24 19.72
CA ASP A 450 14.45 -10.01 18.91
C ASP A 450 14.48 -11.00 17.74
N ILE A 451 13.82 -10.60 16.67
CA ILE A 451 13.63 -11.43 15.48
C ILE A 451 14.93 -11.56 14.65
N ASP A 452 15.80 -10.56 14.69
CA ASP A 452 17.03 -10.59 13.90
C ASP A 452 18.02 -11.63 14.41
N ASN A 453 18.05 -11.89 15.71
CA ASN A 453 18.85 -12.96 16.32
C ASN A 453 18.32 -14.38 16.08
N GLU A 454 17.15 -14.53 15.47
CA GLU A 454 16.64 -15.85 15.06
C GLU A 454 17.40 -16.43 13.86
N TRP A 455 18.12 -15.61 13.08
CA TRP A 455 18.85 -16.07 11.89
C TRP A 455 20.05 -16.94 12.26
N SER A 456 20.17 -18.11 11.63
CA SER A 456 21.24 -19.07 11.89
C SER A 456 22.06 -19.38 10.63
N LYS A 457 23.20 -20.03 10.79
CA LYS A 457 24.01 -20.53 9.66
C LYS A 457 23.26 -21.54 8.81
N GLU A 458 22.37 -22.35 9.41
CA GLU A 458 21.52 -23.29 8.68
C GLU A 458 20.53 -22.58 7.78
N ASP A 459 19.98 -21.44 8.24
CA ASP A 459 19.10 -20.60 7.41
C ASP A 459 19.85 -20.01 6.19
N GLU A 460 21.12 -19.61 6.36
CA GLU A 460 21.95 -19.07 5.28
C GLU A 460 22.18 -20.11 4.18
N VAL A 461 22.52 -21.36 4.55
CA VAL A 461 22.69 -22.46 3.62
C VAL A 461 21.40 -22.79 2.87
N ALA A 462 20.26 -22.77 3.57
CA ALA A 462 18.96 -23.11 3.00
C ALA A 462 18.46 -22.10 1.94
N VAL A 463 18.93 -20.84 1.97
CA VAL A 463 18.49 -19.79 1.02
C VAL A 463 19.52 -19.47 -0.06
N SER A 464 20.76 -19.93 0.09
CA SER A 464 21.83 -19.77 -0.91
C SER A 464 21.87 -20.91 -1.94
N SER A 465 21.22 -22.03 -1.66
CA SER A 465 21.03 -23.18 -2.56
C SER A 465 19.70 -23.07 -3.32
#